data_d548849961d5cef3db516db5da2e7f0f
#
_entry.id   d548849961d5cef3db516db5da2e7f0f
#
_cell.length_a   1.000
_cell.length_b   1.000
_cell.length_c   1.000
_cell.angle_alpha   90.00
_cell.angle_beta   90.00
_cell.angle_gamma   90.00
#
_symmetry.space_group_name_H-M   'P 1'
#
loop_
_entity.id
_entity.type
_entity.pdbx_description
1 polymer ?
#
loop_
_entity_poly.entity_id
_entity_poly.type
_entity_poly.pdbx_seq_one_letter_code
_entity_poly.pdbx_strand_id
1 'polypeptide(L)'
;MYVLLFAAAAALVQSPVAGSVVKPGTIAIVAADSPTTSPTITKTFTDAVQRTLLRTSFLPLPDANHSLYVAKVEVSQTQRGVVRSGNDRSDRPGMAAGLRGLSLTLPSGKDQLRGLIVTRLQVTVSLRRDNHVVWTGQATTVRASGTRTGDPSVVAATLSDALLTWFPRQLPGPLSVP
;
A
#
# COMPACT_ATOMS: atom_id res chain seq x y z
N MET A 1 -14.74 27.58 36.75
CA MET A 1 -13.35 27.36 36.30
C MET A 1 -13.19 25.87 36.06
N TYR A 2 -13.33 25.37 34.84
CA TYR A 2 -13.16 23.96 34.49
C TYR A 2 -11.80 23.79 33.83
N VAL A 3 -10.92 23.03 34.46
CA VAL A 3 -9.60 22.66 33.92
C VAL A 3 -9.79 21.41 33.10
N LEU A 4 -9.65 21.51 31.77
CA LEU A 4 -9.62 20.37 30.84
C LEU A 4 -8.20 19.76 30.86
N LEU A 5 -8.06 18.58 31.45
CA LEU A 5 -6.84 17.76 31.34
C LEU A 5 -6.84 17.05 30.00
N PHE A 6 -5.96 17.46 29.09
CA PHE A 6 -5.64 16.70 27.88
C PHE A 6 -4.67 15.58 28.24
N ALA A 7 -5.15 14.34 28.22
CA ALA A 7 -4.27 13.17 28.29
C ALA A 7 -3.66 12.91 26.91
N ALA A 8 -2.39 13.23 26.73
CA ALA A 8 -1.62 12.86 25.55
C ALA A 8 -1.26 11.37 25.65
N ALA A 9 -1.90 10.53 24.83
CA ALA A 9 -1.51 9.15 24.66
C ALA A 9 -0.22 9.09 23.82
N ALA A 10 0.91 8.92 24.45
CA ALA A 10 2.18 8.64 23.79
C ALA A 10 2.14 7.22 23.24
N ALA A 11 2.00 7.07 21.93
CA ALA A 11 2.21 5.80 21.24
C ALA A 11 3.69 5.44 21.37
N LEU A 12 4.00 4.43 22.17
CA LEU A 12 5.32 3.83 22.24
C LEU A 12 5.61 3.14 20.89
N VAL A 13 6.36 3.81 20.04
CA VAL A 13 6.97 3.21 18.85
C VAL A 13 8.06 2.26 19.36
N GLN A 14 7.74 0.99 19.46
CA GLN A 14 8.74 -0.04 19.75
C GLN A 14 9.67 -0.14 18.54
N SER A 15 10.88 0.42 18.71
CA SER A 15 11.96 0.24 17.74
C SER A 15 12.33 -1.24 17.69
N PRO A 16 12.46 -1.86 16.49
CA PRO A 16 12.89 -3.25 16.37
C PRO A 16 14.32 -3.37 16.97
N VAL A 17 14.49 -4.29 17.88
CA VAL A 17 15.79 -4.62 18.44
C VAL A 17 16.68 -5.13 17.31
N ALA A 18 17.73 -4.40 17.01
CA ALA A 18 18.71 -4.77 16.00
C ALA A 18 19.35 -6.10 16.38
N GLY A 19 19.20 -7.14 15.54
CA GLY A 19 20.01 -8.34 15.61
C GLY A 19 19.35 -9.70 15.56
N SER A 20 18.02 -9.83 15.55
CA SER A 20 17.38 -11.13 15.43
C SER A 20 17.48 -11.63 13.96
N VAL A 21 18.36 -12.59 13.71
CA VAL A 21 18.39 -13.29 12.42
C VAL A 21 17.14 -14.14 12.32
N VAL A 22 16.20 -13.73 11.47
CA VAL A 22 14.97 -14.46 11.23
C VAL A 22 15.32 -15.73 10.44
N LYS A 23 15.14 -16.91 11.05
CA LYS A 23 15.42 -18.22 10.41
C LYS A 23 14.22 -18.62 9.56
N PRO A 24 14.44 -19.31 8.41
CA PRO A 24 13.37 -19.92 7.65
C PRO A 24 12.47 -20.80 8.52
N GLY A 25 11.16 -20.75 8.28
CA GLY A 25 10.20 -21.50 9.07
C GLY A 25 8.76 -21.31 8.57
N THR A 26 7.81 -21.80 9.35
CA THR A 26 6.39 -21.65 9.05
C THR A 26 5.88 -20.27 9.46
N ILE A 27 5.04 -19.67 8.63
CA ILE A 27 4.48 -18.32 8.84
C ILE A 27 2.99 -18.32 8.55
N ALA A 28 2.20 -17.83 9.48
CA ALA A 28 0.78 -17.57 9.22
C ALA A 28 0.57 -16.10 8.89
N ILE A 29 -0.39 -15.81 8.01
CA ILE A 29 -0.70 -14.45 7.60
C ILE A 29 -2.04 -14.06 8.17
N VAL A 30 -2.07 -12.95 8.89
CA VAL A 30 -3.25 -12.41 9.54
C VAL A 30 -3.48 -10.98 9.08
N ALA A 31 -4.69 -10.70 8.63
CA ALA A 31 -5.08 -9.33 8.34
C ALA A 31 -5.23 -8.53 9.64
N ALA A 32 -4.71 -7.32 9.67
CA ALA A 32 -5.04 -6.38 10.73
C ALA A 32 -6.42 -5.78 10.48
N ASP A 33 -7.19 -5.60 11.54
CA ASP A 33 -8.43 -4.84 11.47
C ASP A 33 -8.11 -3.38 11.15
N SER A 34 -8.61 -2.91 10.02
CA SER A 34 -8.47 -1.52 9.59
C SER A 34 -9.85 -0.93 9.36
N PRO A 35 -10.30 0.03 10.17
CA PRO A 35 -11.62 0.64 10.01
C PRO A 35 -11.73 1.48 8.73
N THR A 36 -10.61 1.84 8.13
CA THR A 36 -10.55 2.71 6.94
C THR A 36 -10.43 1.96 5.62
N THR A 37 -10.26 0.64 5.64
CA THR A 37 -10.04 -0.17 4.44
C THR A 37 -11.11 -1.24 4.29
N SER A 38 -11.67 -1.37 3.08
CA SER A 38 -12.65 -2.42 2.78
C SER A 38 -12.07 -3.82 3.01
N PRO A 39 -12.85 -4.77 3.57
CA PRO A 39 -12.43 -6.16 3.75
C PRO A 39 -11.94 -6.83 2.46
N THR A 40 -12.55 -6.48 1.33
CA THR A 40 -12.15 -6.99 0.01
C THR A 40 -10.73 -6.54 -0.36
N ILE A 41 -10.39 -5.28 -0.10
CA ILE A 41 -9.05 -4.75 -0.34
C ILE A 41 -8.05 -5.42 0.60
N THR A 42 -8.37 -5.50 1.89
CA THR A 42 -7.52 -6.17 2.87
C THR A 42 -7.22 -7.60 2.45
N LYS A 43 -8.25 -8.35 2.01
CA LYS A 43 -8.07 -9.71 1.49
C LYS A 43 -7.15 -9.75 0.26
N THR A 44 -7.32 -8.84 -0.70
CA THR A 44 -6.48 -8.76 -1.91
C THR A 44 -5.01 -8.58 -1.55
N PHE A 45 -4.71 -7.73 -0.57
CA PHE A 45 -3.33 -7.52 -0.10
C PHE A 45 -2.79 -8.71 0.68
N THR A 46 -3.60 -9.33 1.54
CA THR A 46 -3.21 -10.55 2.27
C THR A 46 -2.87 -11.68 1.31
N ASP A 47 -3.71 -11.89 0.28
CA ASP A 47 -3.47 -12.90 -0.77
C ASP A 47 -2.20 -12.57 -1.60
N ALA A 48 -1.89 -11.30 -1.82
CA ALA A 48 -0.67 -10.88 -2.52
C ALA A 48 0.58 -11.15 -1.66
N VAL A 49 0.56 -10.79 -0.39
CA VAL A 49 1.63 -11.08 0.58
C VAL A 49 1.87 -12.58 0.67
N GLN A 50 0.81 -13.39 0.73
CA GLN A 50 0.91 -14.86 0.78
C GLN A 50 1.60 -15.41 -0.48
N ARG A 51 1.18 -14.97 -1.65
CA ARG A 51 1.79 -15.41 -2.92
C ARG A 51 3.27 -15.03 -3.03
N THR A 52 3.63 -13.87 -2.52
CA THR A 52 5.03 -13.42 -2.53
C THR A 52 5.87 -14.21 -1.51
N LEU A 53 5.32 -14.52 -0.32
CA LEU A 53 6.00 -15.36 0.68
C LEU A 53 6.27 -16.77 0.17
N LEU A 54 5.41 -17.35 -0.68
CA LEU A 54 5.66 -18.64 -1.32
C LEU A 54 6.94 -18.69 -2.19
N ARG A 55 7.45 -17.53 -2.59
CA ARG A 55 8.72 -17.41 -3.34
C ARG A 55 9.94 -17.25 -2.43
N THR A 56 9.70 -17.16 -1.13
CA THR A 56 10.77 -17.06 -0.11
C THR A 56 11.05 -18.43 0.52
N SER A 57 11.99 -18.46 1.44
CA SER A 57 12.30 -19.67 2.22
C SER A 57 11.31 -19.94 3.36
N PHE A 58 10.19 -19.22 3.42
CA PHE A 58 9.17 -19.39 4.44
C PHE A 58 7.96 -20.14 3.89
N LEU A 59 7.38 -21.01 4.70
CA LEU A 59 6.21 -21.80 4.34
C LEU A 59 4.94 -21.16 4.92
N PRO A 60 4.09 -20.53 4.10
CA PRO A 60 2.80 -19.98 4.55
C PRO A 60 1.87 -21.10 5.01
N LEU A 61 1.30 -20.96 6.20
CA LEU A 61 0.28 -21.85 6.75
C LEU A 61 -1.04 -21.08 6.89
N PRO A 62 -2.18 -21.76 6.66
CA PRO A 62 -3.50 -21.15 6.84
C PRO A 62 -3.86 -20.93 8.31
N ASP A 63 -3.28 -21.72 9.23
CA ASP A 63 -3.56 -21.66 10.66
C ASP A 63 -2.38 -21.05 11.43
N ALA A 64 -2.70 -20.00 12.18
CA ALA A 64 -1.73 -19.33 13.04
C ALA A 64 -1.26 -20.23 14.20
N ASN A 65 -2.08 -21.18 14.66
CA ASN A 65 -1.77 -22.02 15.82
C ASN A 65 -0.59 -22.97 15.58
N HIS A 66 -0.32 -23.33 14.35
CA HIS A 66 0.76 -24.26 13.96
C HIS A 66 1.97 -23.55 13.33
N SER A 67 1.95 -22.24 13.24
CA SER A 67 3.04 -21.46 12.67
C SER A 67 4.09 -21.05 13.69
N LEU A 68 5.33 -20.90 13.26
CA LEU A 68 6.41 -20.35 14.08
C LEU A 68 6.31 -18.83 14.17
N TYR A 69 5.94 -18.20 13.05
CA TYR A 69 5.79 -16.75 12.90
C TYR A 69 4.37 -16.38 12.56
N VAL A 70 3.99 -15.16 12.91
CA VAL A 70 2.75 -14.52 12.48
C VAL A 70 3.09 -13.22 11.75
N ALA A 71 2.68 -13.13 10.49
CA ALA A 71 2.78 -11.91 9.69
C ALA A 71 1.45 -11.16 9.74
N LYS A 72 1.42 -10.04 10.43
CA LYS A 72 0.29 -9.13 10.48
C LYS A 72 0.37 -8.16 9.30
N VAL A 73 -0.65 -8.18 8.43
CA VAL A 73 -0.76 -7.33 7.25
C VAL A 73 -1.72 -6.19 7.53
N GLU A 74 -1.24 -4.97 7.43
CA GLU A 74 -2.02 -3.76 7.61
C GLU A 74 -1.99 -2.94 6.33
N VAL A 75 -3.18 -2.53 5.86
CA VAL A 75 -3.35 -1.74 4.64
C VAL A 75 -4.11 -0.47 4.97
N SER A 76 -3.61 0.65 4.51
CA SER A 76 -4.34 1.91 4.57
C SER A 76 -4.38 2.59 3.21
N GLN A 77 -5.54 3.16 2.87
CA GLN A 77 -5.75 3.91 1.65
C GLN A 77 -6.30 5.30 1.99
N THR A 78 -5.68 6.32 1.42
CA THR A 78 -6.11 7.71 1.60
C THR A 78 -6.15 8.40 0.25
N GLN A 79 -7.27 9.04 -0.08
CA GLN A 79 -7.36 9.86 -1.28
C GLN A 79 -6.70 11.23 -1.02
N ARG A 80 -5.75 11.60 -1.89
CA ARG A 80 -5.05 12.89 -1.82
C ARG A 80 -5.19 13.65 -3.13
N GLY A 81 -6.30 14.34 -3.30
CA GLY A 81 -6.52 15.17 -4.49
C GLY A 81 -7.02 14.39 -5.71
N VAL A 82 -7.08 15.10 -6.83
CA VAL A 82 -7.54 14.59 -8.12
C VAL A 82 -6.57 15.04 -9.22
N VAL A 83 -6.37 14.19 -10.23
CA VAL A 83 -5.62 14.51 -11.44
C VAL A 83 -6.53 14.46 -12.65
N ARG A 84 -6.27 15.31 -13.61
CA ARG A 84 -6.91 15.21 -14.93
C ARG A 84 -6.17 14.17 -15.74
N SER A 85 -6.88 13.18 -16.21
CA SER A 85 -6.38 12.24 -17.21
C SER A 85 -6.68 12.82 -18.58
N GLY A 86 -5.85 13.76 -19.03
CA GLY A 86 -5.84 14.20 -20.43
C GLY A 86 -5.12 13.14 -21.26
N ASN A 87 -5.73 12.68 -22.34
CA ASN A 87 -4.95 12.11 -23.41
C ASN A 87 -4.16 13.27 -24.02
N ASP A 88 -2.86 13.30 -23.78
CA ASP A 88 -1.90 14.08 -24.57
C ASP A 88 -1.88 13.52 -26.00
N ARG A 89 -2.98 13.70 -26.71
CA ARG A 89 -2.94 13.71 -28.15
C ARG A 89 -2.78 15.14 -28.58
N SER A 90 -1.49 15.52 -28.69
CA SER A 90 -0.97 16.52 -29.64
C SER A 90 -2.03 17.49 -30.15
N ASP A 91 -2.02 18.68 -29.60
CA ASP A 91 -2.42 19.87 -30.35
C ASP A 91 -1.66 19.88 -31.69
N ARG A 92 -2.23 19.25 -32.68
CA ARG A 92 -1.95 19.66 -34.05
C ARG A 92 -2.61 21.00 -34.20
N PRO A 93 -1.85 22.07 -34.41
CA PRO A 93 -2.43 23.32 -34.82
C PRO A 93 -3.05 23.08 -36.19
N GLY A 94 -4.35 22.87 -36.21
CA GLY A 94 -5.12 22.93 -37.42
C GLY A 94 -5.08 24.35 -37.91
N MET A 95 -4.29 24.60 -38.98
CA MET A 95 -4.44 25.81 -39.76
C MET A 95 -5.83 25.84 -40.35
N ALA A 96 -6.72 26.53 -39.70
CA ALA A 96 -7.98 26.99 -40.30
C ALA A 96 -7.78 28.47 -40.62
N ALA A 97 -7.31 28.72 -41.83
CA ALA A 97 -7.45 30.04 -42.43
C ALA A 97 -8.94 30.29 -42.76
N GLY A 98 -9.48 31.39 -42.26
CA GLY A 98 -10.69 31.94 -42.81
C GLY A 98 -11.79 32.37 -41.85
N LEU A 99 -11.91 33.68 -41.74
CA LEU A 99 -13.11 34.51 -41.49
C LEU A 99 -13.87 34.36 -40.16
N ARG A 100 -13.70 35.43 -39.36
CA ARG A 100 -14.73 36.06 -38.50
C ARG A 100 -15.73 35.11 -37.84
N GLY A 101 -15.35 34.60 -36.72
CA GLY A 101 -16.27 33.97 -35.78
C GLY A 101 -15.50 33.63 -34.52
N LEU A 102 -15.91 34.16 -33.39
CA LEU A 102 -15.45 33.76 -32.08
C LEU A 102 -15.87 32.29 -31.90
N SER A 103 -15.04 31.37 -32.31
CA SER A 103 -15.18 29.96 -31.96
C SER A 103 -14.74 29.81 -30.50
N LEU A 104 -15.71 29.84 -29.60
CA LEU A 104 -15.59 29.32 -28.27
C LEU A 104 -15.30 27.83 -28.45
N THR A 105 -14.04 27.45 -28.42
CA THR A 105 -13.64 26.05 -28.35
C THR A 105 -14.02 25.57 -26.94
N LEU A 106 -15.25 25.10 -26.83
CA LEU A 106 -15.64 24.30 -25.66
C LEU A 106 -14.68 23.10 -25.63
N PRO A 107 -13.92 22.90 -24.54
CA PRO A 107 -13.12 21.73 -24.41
C PRO A 107 -14.03 20.50 -24.32
N SER A 108 -14.31 19.89 -25.46
CA SER A 108 -15.02 18.60 -25.56
C SER A 108 -14.07 17.44 -25.31
N GLY A 109 -13.07 17.63 -24.47
CA GLY A 109 -12.27 16.58 -23.91
C GLY A 109 -13.02 15.99 -22.72
N LYS A 110 -13.31 14.70 -22.75
CA LYS A 110 -13.76 13.93 -21.59
C LYS A 110 -12.58 13.85 -20.61
N ASP A 111 -12.23 14.98 -20.00
CA ASP A 111 -11.25 15.06 -18.92
C ASP A 111 -11.83 14.30 -17.73
N GLN A 112 -11.47 13.05 -17.60
CA GLN A 112 -11.85 12.28 -16.43
C GLN A 112 -10.99 12.71 -15.26
N LEU A 113 -11.62 13.36 -14.29
CA LEU A 113 -11.00 13.59 -13.00
C LEU A 113 -10.84 12.26 -12.29
N ARG A 114 -9.61 11.91 -11.94
CA ARG A 114 -9.27 10.68 -11.22
C ARG A 114 -8.68 11.02 -9.87
N GLY A 115 -9.17 10.37 -8.82
CA GLY A 115 -8.63 10.52 -7.48
C GLY A 115 -7.21 9.94 -7.40
N LEU A 116 -6.29 10.65 -6.76
CA LEU A 116 -5.00 10.10 -6.36
C LEU A 116 -5.17 9.34 -5.06
N ILE A 117 -4.88 8.04 -5.08
CA ILE A 117 -4.94 7.17 -3.91
C ILE A 117 -3.52 6.87 -3.44
N VAL A 118 -3.23 7.26 -2.22
CA VAL A 118 -2.04 6.83 -1.49
C VAL A 118 -2.36 5.52 -0.82
N THR A 119 -1.68 4.45 -1.20
CA THR A 119 -1.81 3.14 -0.57
C THR A 119 -0.54 2.83 0.19
N ARG A 120 -0.69 2.45 1.46
CA ARG A 120 0.39 2.01 2.34
C ARG A 120 0.13 0.57 2.74
N LEU A 121 1.15 -0.26 2.57
CA LEU A 121 1.20 -1.64 3.07
C LEU A 121 2.24 -1.72 4.17
N GLN A 122 1.85 -2.20 5.33
CA GLN A 122 2.76 -2.53 6.42
C GLN A 122 2.63 -4.02 6.75
N VAL A 123 3.76 -4.69 6.90
CA VAL A 123 3.83 -6.09 7.32
C VAL A 123 4.73 -6.16 8.54
N THR A 124 4.18 -6.70 9.62
CA THR A 124 4.90 -6.93 10.87
C THR A 124 4.96 -8.44 11.12
N VAL A 125 6.16 -8.99 11.24
CA VAL A 125 6.39 -10.40 11.52
C VAL A 125 6.83 -10.54 12.97
N SER A 126 6.11 -11.37 13.72
CA SER A 126 6.41 -11.68 15.11
C SER A 126 6.54 -13.19 15.34
N LEU A 127 7.30 -13.59 16.35
CA LEU A 127 7.29 -14.96 16.86
C LEU A 127 5.94 -15.22 17.55
N ARG A 128 5.27 -16.32 17.16
CA ARG A 128 3.96 -16.66 17.71
C ARG A 128 3.96 -16.87 19.23
N ARG A 129 5.01 -17.49 19.77
CA ARG A 129 5.06 -17.92 21.20
C ARG A 129 5.05 -16.75 22.20
N ASP A 130 5.63 -15.61 21.84
CA ASP A 130 5.87 -14.48 22.75
C ASP A 130 5.52 -13.13 22.12
N ASN A 131 4.97 -13.13 20.89
CA ASN A 131 4.64 -11.95 20.09
C ASN A 131 5.83 -11.00 19.87
N HIS A 132 7.06 -11.48 20.06
CA HIS A 132 8.25 -10.68 19.81
C HIS A 132 8.36 -10.34 18.32
N VAL A 133 8.42 -9.03 18.00
CA VAL A 133 8.54 -8.56 16.62
C VAL A 133 9.97 -8.79 16.14
N VAL A 134 10.10 -9.61 15.09
CA VAL A 134 11.38 -9.97 14.48
C VAL A 134 11.66 -9.20 13.19
N TRP A 135 10.61 -8.69 12.55
CA TRP A 135 10.74 -7.91 11.32
C TRP A 135 9.52 -6.99 11.12
N THR A 136 9.77 -5.81 10.60
CA THR A 136 8.74 -4.88 10.17
C THR A 136 9.16 -4.23 8.87
N GLY A 137 8.22 -4.15 7.94
CA GLY A 137 8.43 -3.46 6.68
C GLY A 137 7.23 -2.63 6.28
N GLN A 138 7.48 -1.50 5.62
CA GLN A 138 6.45 -0.61 5.11
C GLN A 138 6.77 -0.19 3.68
N ALA A 139 5.76 -0.26 2.80
CA ALA A 139 5.83 0.25 1.44
C ALA A 139 4.64 1.15 1.13
N THR A 140 4.86 2.19 0.34
CA THR A 140 3.84 3.19 -0.02
C THR A 140 3.91 3.47 -1.51
N THR A 141 2.76 3.60 -2.16
CA THR A 141 2.65 4.06 -3.55
C THR A 141 1.51 5.06 -3.71
N VAL A 142 1.57 5.85 -4.77
CA VAL A 142 0.50 6.81 -5.15
C VAL A 142 0.05 6.48 -6.56
N ARG A 143 -1.24 6.20 -6.73
CA ARG A 143 -1.83 5.81 -8.02
C ARG A 143 -3.12 6.56 -8.29
N ALA A 144 -3.38 6.81 -9.56
CA ALA A 144 -4.66 7.36 -9.99
C ALA A 144 -5.73 6.26 -10.02
N SER A 145 -6.87 6.52 -9.40
CA SER A 145 -8.02 5.60 -9.39
C SER A 145 -8.54 5.33 -10.80
N GLY A 146 -9.07 4.13 -11.04
CA GLY A 146 -9.63 3.76 -12.34
C GLY A 146 -8.59 3.63 -13.46
N THR A 147 -7.30 3.54 -13.13
CA THR A 147 -6.23 3.18 -14.07
C THR A 147 -5.84 1.73 -13.88
N ARG A 148 -5.26 1.12 -14.91
CA ARG A 148 -4.74 -0.25 -14.82
C ARG A 148 -3.66 -0.40 -13.75
N THR A 149 -2.80 0.60 -13.60
CA THR A 149 -1.75 0.65 -12.57
C THR A 149 -2.29 0.98 -11.17
N GLY A 150 -3.50 1.56 -11.09
CA GLY A 150 -4.21 1.84 -9.85
C GLY A 150 -5.19 0.74 -9.43
N ASP A 151 -5.24 -0.37 -10.17
CA ASP A 151 -6.02 -1.54 -9.78
C ASP A 151 -5.50 -2.11 -8.46
N PRO A 152 -6.39 -2.39 -7.47
CA PRO A 152 -5.96 -2.89 -6.16
C PRO A 152 -5.10 -4.16 -6.21
N SER A 153 -5.35 -5.05 -7.15
CA SER A 153 -4.59 -6.30 -7.30
C SER A 153 -3.16 -6.04 -7.80
N VAL A 154 -3.01 -5.10 -8.74
CA VAL A 154 -1.70 -4.67 -9.27
C VAL A 154 -0.90 -3.94 -8.19
N VAL A 155 -1.55 -3.02 -7.48
CA VAL A 155 -0.93 -2.28 -6.37
C VAL A 155 -0.50 -3.23 -5.26
N ALA A 156 -1.36 -4.18 -4.87
CA ALA A 156 -1.06 -5.18 -3.85
C ALA A 156 0.16 -6.04 -4.24
N ALA A 157 0.21 -6.54 -5.46
CA ALA A 157 1.33 -7.33 -5.95
C ALA A 157 2.63 -6.51 -5.94
N THR A 158 2.59 -5.29 -6.49
CA THR A 158 3.77 -4.42 -6.58
C THR A 158 4.33 -4.07 -5.20
N LEU A 159 3.47 -3.68 -4.24
CA LEU A 159 3.91 -3.35 -2.88
C LEU A 159 4.42 -4.57 -2.13
N SER A 160 3.76 -5.72 -2.27
CA SER A 160 4.19 -6.97 -1.62
C SER A 160 5.53 -7.45 -2.16
N ASP A 161 5.73 -7.44 -3.48
CA ASP A 161 6.99 -7.86 -4.10
C ASP A 161 8.14 -6.91 -3.69
N ALA A 162 7.92 -5.59 -3.75
CA ALA A 162 8.94 -4.62 -3.34
C ALA A 162 9.32 -4.79 -1.86
N LEU A 163 8.34 -5.00 -0.99
CA LEU A 163 8.55 -5.11 0.44
C LEU A 163 9.25 -6.41 0.82
N LEU A 164 8.74 -7.55 0.32
CA LEU A 164 9.21 -8.87 0.72
C LEU A 164 10.51 -9.31 0.01
N THR A 165 10.96 -8.58 -1.01
CA THR A 165 12.32 -8.74 -1.56
C THR A 165 13.39 -8.47 -0.50
N TRP A 166 13.10 -7.65 0.49
CA TRP A 166 14.01 -7.38 1.60
C TRP A 166 13.90 -8.41 2.73
N PHE A 167 12.75 -9.06 2.88
CA PHE A 167 12.54 -10.04 3.95
C PHE A 167 13.45 -11.27 3.77
N PRO A 168 14.14 -11.74 4.82
CA PRO A 168 14.06 -11.34 6.22
C PRO A 168 15.04 -10.24 6.66
N ARG A 169 15.72 -9.56 5.73
CA ARG A 169 16.65 -8.48 6.05
C ARG A 169 15.87 -7.24 6.51
N GLN A 170 16.41 -6.51 7.47
CA GLN A 170 15.80 -5.26 7.92
C GLN A 170 15.80 -4.20 6.82
N LEU A 171 14.70 -3.49 6.69
CA LEU A 171 14.63 -2.34 5.80
C LEU A 171 15.32 -1.13 6.45
N PRO A 172 16.05 -0.32 5.65
CA PRO A 172 16.62 0.94 6.14
C PRO A 172 15.55 1.99 6.44
N GLY A 173 14.34 1.82 5.95
CA GLY A 173 13.22 2.72 6.13
C GLY A 173 12.00 2.36 5.27
N PRO A 174 10.93 3.16 5.29
CA PRO A 174 9.77 2.96 4.45
C PRO A 174 10.13 3.03 2.96
N LEU A 175 9.64 2.07 2.16
CA LEU A 175 9.84 2.06 0.72
C LEU A 175 8.81 2.95 0.01
N SER A 176 9.26 3.75 -0.95
CA SER A 176 8.41 4.43 -1.90
C SER A 176 8.48 3.69 -3.24
N VAL A 177 7.33 3.19 -3.70
CA VAL A 177 7.24 2.40 -4.93
C VAL A 177 6.56 3.27 -5.99
N PRO A 178 7.24 3.59 -7.10
CA PRO A 178 6.74 4.44 -8.18
C PRO A 178 5.61 3.79 -8.95
#